data_d3c1366c14ad9318c5764834587183b4
#
_entry.id   d3c1366c14ad9318c5764834587183b4
#
_cell.length_a   1.000
_cell.length_b   1.000
_cell.length_c   1.000
_cell.angle_alpha   90.00
_cell.angle_beta   90.00
_cell.angle_gamma   90.00
#
_symmetry.space_group_name_H-M   'P 1'
#
loop_
_entity.id
_entity.type
_entity.pdbx_description
1 polymer ?
#
loop_
_entity_poly.entity_id
_entity_poly.type
_entity_poly.pdbx_seq_one_letter_code
_entity_poly.pdbx_strand_id
1 'polypeptide(L)'
;MNSDFSNITVVTVTGEAGPHAAAAAAPSLLHSAAQLPGSRALMISPERPRRLPGHVEHRRVKPFGYIGYSVFMVYCLESFIETDFALIVQKDGWVLDGKNWRDEFFQYDYIGAPSVTGLTVDSAGLRTLHNQYTWQSYLGATDVQLLPVYNGGLSFRSRKLLTAPRRLGLMMNISPPDIFLYDRDGSPLIDMDWPWGNHTEDTQLCAYMREPLEADGVRFAPLDLALDFSFEYIGDVIHADYDFARAFGTHCKFRTFLGGHPPIIDCRGNRDDIEGVYRQAEINEFLRSKYGYNITI
;
A
#
# COMPACT_ATOMS: atom_id res chain seq x y z
N MET A 1 -19.80 5.77 18.08
CA MET A 1 -19.35 4.58 18.82
C MET A 1 -17.83 4.55 18.69
N ASN A 2 -17.10 4.34 19.78
CA ASN A 2 -15.64 4.16 19.65
C ASN A 2 -15.43 2.72 19.16
N SER A 3 -14.91 2.57 17.95
CA SER A 3 -14.52 1.24 17.42
C SER A 3 -13.42 0.65 18.32
N ASP A 4 -13.48 -0.64 18.56
CA ASP A 4 -12.40 -1.36 19.27
C ASP A 4 -11.33 -1.79 18.27
N PHE A 5 -10.13 -1.23 18.40
CA PHE A 5 -8.99 -1.52 17.53
C PHE A 5 -8.01 -2.53 18.14
N SER A 6 -8.35 -3.16 19.27
CA SER A 6 -7.49 -4.16 19.92
C SER A 6 -7.19 -5.38 19.05
N ASN A 7 -8.05 -5.65 18.05
CA ASN A 7 -7.89 -6.71 17.07
C ASN A 7 -7.07 -6.30 15.82
N ILE A 8 -6.44 -5.12 15.84
CA ILE A 8 -5.59 -4.60 14.76
C ILE A 8 -4.14 -4.50 15.21
N THR A 9 -3.23 -4.99 14.38
CA THR A 9 -1.80 -4.65 14.44
C THR A 9 -1.48 -3.63 13.35
N VAL A 10 -1.11 -2.42 13.72
CA VAL A 10 -0.51 -1.44 12.80
C VAL A 10 0.94 -1.84 12.60
N VAL A 11 1.33 -2.19 11.37
CA VAL A 11 2.63 -2.77 11.07
C VAL A 11 3.34 -2.03 9.95
N THR A 12 4.64 -1.78 10.12
CA THR A 12 5.53 -1.35 9.05
C THR A 12 6.64 -2.36 8.85
N VAL A 13 6.98 -2.61 7.59
CA VAL A 13 8.02 -3.55 7.17
C VAL A 13 9.02 -2.84 6.28
N THR A 14 10.30 -2.98 6.58
CA THR A 14 11.38 -2.60 5.67
C THR A 14 12.50 -3.64 5.70
N GLY A 15 12.97 -4.04 4.52
CA GLY A 15 14.11 -4.97 4.38
C GLY A 15 15.44 -4.27 4.15
N GLU A 16 15.45 -2.96 3.98
CA GLU A 16 16.67 -2.21 3.70
C GLU A 16 17.63 -2.25 4.89
N ALA A 17 18.88 -2.56 4.62
CA ALA A 17 19.94 -2.52 5.63
C ALA A 17 20.27 -1.09 6.04
N GLY A 18 20.70 -0.94 7.30
CA GLY A 18 21.11 0.34 7.86
C GLY A 18 20.02 1.07 8.65
N PRO A 19 20.45 2.01 9.51
CA PRO A 19 19.56 2.64 10.49
C PRO A 19 18.56 3.64 9.87
N HIS A 20 18.81 4.09 8.64
CA HIS A 20 18.02 5.16 8.01
C HIS A 20 16.66 4.68 7.54
N ALA A 21 16.56 3.51 6.90
CA ALA A 21 15.31 3.01 6.35
C ALA A 21 14.25 2.75 7.43
N ALA A 22 14.63 2.04 8.48
CA ALA A 22 13.75 1.80 9.62
C ALA A 22 13.37 3.10 10.34
N ALA A 23 14.31 4.05 10.47
CA ALA A 23 14.04 5.36 11.06
C ALA A 23 13.08 6.20 10.22
N ALA A 24 13.14 6.09 8.88
CA ALA A 24 12.22 6.79 7.97
C ALA A 24 10.79 6.22 8.00
N ALA A 25 10.62 4.93 8.29
CA ALA A 25 9.29 4.30 8.39
C ALA A 25 8.63 4.48 9.77
N ALA A 26 9.39 4.74 10.82
CA ALA A 26 8.86 4.87 12.18
C ALA A 26 7.82 5.98 12.35
N PRO A 27 7.95 7.19 11.77
CA PRO A 27 6.95 8.25 11.92
C PRO A 27 5.55 7.86 11.43
N SER A 28 5.45 7.24 10.27
CA SER A 28 4.15 6.77 9.72
C SER A 28 3.50 5.73 10.63
N LEU A 29 4.29 4.78 11.15
CA LEU A 29 3.82 3.78 12.10
C LEU A 29 3.26 4.42 13.38
N LEU A 30 4.04 5.31 14.00
CA LEU A 30 3.67 5.94 15.27
C LEU A 30 2.44 6.83 15.10
N HIS A 31 2.38 7.61 14.04
CA HIS A 31 1.24 8.47 13.72
C HIS A 31 -0.03 7.64 13.49
N SER A 32 0.05 6.61 12.66
CA SER A 32 -1.10 5.77 12.32
C SER A 32 -1.61 4.97 13.53
N ALA A 33 -0.71 4.42 14.37
CA ALA A 33 -1.11 3.74 15.59
C ALA A 33 -1.79 4.69 16.61
N ALA A 34 -1.35 5.94 16.69
CA ALA A 34 -1.98 6.95 17.55
C ALA A 34 -3.41 7.32 17.08
N GLN A 35 -3.72 7.17 15.80
CA GLN A 35 -5.07 7.37 15.25
C GLN A 35 -6.03 6.19 15.56
N LEU A 36 -5.51 5.04 15.98
CA LEU A 36 -6.26 3.82 16.28
C LEU A 36 -5.99 3.37 17.73
N PRO A 37 -6.54 4.06 18.74
CA PRO A 37 -6.25 3.79 20.14
C PRO A 37 -6.68 2.36 20.52
N GLY A 38 -5.77 1.63 21.17
CA GLY A 38 -5.95 0.21 21.52
C GLY A 38 -5.31 -0.76 20.54
N SER A 39 -4.93 -0.32 19.32
CA SER A 39 -4.21 -1.16 18.38
C SER A 39 -2.78 -1.48 18.85
N ARG A 40 -2.24 -2.61 18.39
CA ARG A 40 -0.81 -2.94 18.57
C ARG A 40 0.02 -2.22 17.52
N ALA A 41 1.25 -1.83 17.86
CA ALA A 41 2.20 -1.24 16.92
C ALA A 41 3.42 -2.16 16.75
N LEU A 42 3.72 -2.56 15.51
CA LEU A 42 4.78 -3.50 15.17
C LEU A 42 5.69 -2.92 14.08
N MET A 43 6.98 -2.94 14.33
CA MET A 43 8.01 -2.66 13.31
C MET A 43 8.80 -3.92 13.00
N ILE A 44 8.90 -4.26 11.71
CA ILE A 44 9.70 -5.37 11.21
C ILE A 44 10.82 -4.79 10.34
N SER A 45 12.07 -4.89 10.81
CA SER A 45 13.22 -4.31 10.11
C SER A 45 14.53 -5.01 10.52
N PRO A 46 15.61 -4.89 9.73
CA PRO A 46 16.92 -5.42 10.10
C PRO A 46 17.48 -4.81 11.38
N GLU A 47 17.23 -3.52 11.60
CA GLU A 47 17.74 -2.77 12.75
C GLU A 47 16.63 -2.01 13.46
N ARG A 48 16.65 -2.03 14.80
CA ARG A 48 15.73 -1.23 15.60
C ARG A 48 16.14 0.25 15.56
N PRO A 49 15.25 1.19 15.16
CA PRO A 49 15.55 2.62 15.24
C PRO A 49 15.86 3.05 16.68
N ARG A 50 16.88 3.88 16.87
CA ARG A 50 17.29 4.35 18.21
C ARG A 50 16.17 5.08 18.98
N ARG A 51 15.26 5.76 18.27
CA ARG A 51 14.16 6.54 18.87
C ARG A 51 12.81 5.83 18.81
N LEU A 52 12.79 4.52 18.51
CA LEU A 52 11.54 3.77 18.51
C LEU A 52 11.05 3.60 19.97
N PRO A 53 9.83 4.09 20.33
CA PRO A 53 9.30 3.98 21.68
C PRO A 53 9.24 2.53 22.19
N GLY A 54 9.35 2.36 23.52
CA GLY A 54 9.39 1.03 24.13
C GLY A 54 8.10 0.21 23.97
N HIS A 55 6.96 0.88 23.79
CA HIS A 55 5.67 0.21 23.55
C HIS A 55 5.49 -0.31 22.14
N VAL A 56 6.34 0.10 21.18
CA VAL A 56 6.35 -0.44 19.83
C VAL A 56 7.14 -1.73 19.81
N GLU A 57 6.50 -2.82 19.44
CA GLU A 57 7.17 -4.09 19.24
C GLU A 57 8.12 -4.01 18.04
N HIS A 58 9.31 -4.61 18.16
CA HIS A 58 10.26 -4.71 17.06
C HIS A 58 10.64 -6.14 16.82
N ARG A 59 10.46 -6.60 15.59
CA ARG A 59 10.92 -7.91 15.13
C ARG A 59 12.04 -7.74 14.13
N ARG A 60 13.15 -8.39 14.40
CA ARG A 60 14.33 -8.32 13.55
C ARG A 60 14.25 -9.34 12.43
N VAL A 61 14.55 -8.89 11.20
CA VAL A 61 14.67 -9.74 10.01
C VAL A 61 16.05 -9.57 9.36
N LYS A 62 16.45 -10.52 8.51
CA LYS A 62 17.62 -10.29 7.66
C LYS A 62 17.30 -9.27 6.59
N PRO A 63 18.26 -8.48 6.11
CA PRO A 63 18.05 -7.56 4.99
C PRO A 63 17.52 -8.28 3.74
N PHE A 64 16.60 -7.64 3.03
CA PHE A 64 16.08 -8.08 1.74
C PHE A 64 15.74 -6.87 0.86
N GLY A 65 15.87 -7.03 -0.45
CA GLY A 65 15.51 -6.00 -1.44
C GLY A 65 14.02 -5.96 -1.76
N TYR A 66 13.66 -5.21 -2.80
CA TYR A 66 12.28 -4.92 -3.15
C TYR A 66 11.44 -6.18 -3.46
N ILE A 67 11.96 -7.10 -4.26
CA ILE A 67 11.29 -8.38 -4.53
C ILE A 67 11.16 -9.21 -3.23
N GLY A 68 12.22 -9.23 -2.42
CA GLY A 68 12.18 -9.88 -1.11
C GLY A 68 11.10 -9.30 -0.20
N TYR A 69 10.84 -7.99 -0.28
CA TYR A 69 9.71 -7.34 0.40
C TYR A 69 8.38 -7.93 -0.06
N SER A 70 8.12 -8.00 -1.38
CA SER A 70 6.88 -8.56 -1.91
C SER A 70 6.68 -10.03 -1.48
N VAL A 71 7.74 -10.84 -1.55
CA VAL A 71 7.73 -12.24 -1.09
C VAL A 71 7.45 -12.32 0.42
N PHE A 72 8.06 -11.43 1.22
CA PHE A 72 7.83 -11.36 2.66
C PHE A 72 6.37 -11.00 2.98
N MET A 73 5.82 -9.99 2.31
CA MET A 73 4.45 -9.55 2.53
C MET A 73 3.40 -10.61 2.16
N VAL A 74 3.66 -11.41 1.11
CA VAL A 74 2.74 -12.47 0.67
C VAL A 74 2.84 -13.72 1.55
N TYR A 75 4.05 -14.12 1.99
CA TYR A 75 4.24 -15.45 2.57
C TYR A 75 4.75 -15.45 4.01
N CYS A 76 5.29 -14.36 4.53
CA CYS A 76 5.96 -14.35 5.82
C CYS A 76 5.29 -13.45 6.85
N LEU A 77 4.62 -12.37 6.42
CA LEU A 77 4.02 -11.38 7.32
C LEU A 77 3.06 -12.04 8.32
N GLU A 78 2.32 -13.04 7.91
CA GLU A 78 1.35 -13.78 8.73
C GLU A 78 1.95 -14.33 10.04
N SER A 79 3.24 -14.68 10.01
CA SER A 79 3.95 -15.25 11.17
C SER A 79 4.24 -14.21 12.27
N PHE A 80 4.03 -12.93 11.98
CA PHE A 80 4.28 -11.81 12.89
C PHE A 80 3.00 -11.14 13.38
N ILE A 81 1.84 -11.47 12.79
CA ILE A 81 0.55 -10.86 13.13
C ILE A 81 -0.24 -11.82 14.02
N GLU A 82 -0.52 -11.42 15.24
CA GLU A 82 -1.29 -12.21 16.21
C GLU A 82 -2.76 -11.79 16.29
N THR A 83 -3.07 -10.58 15.79
CA THR A 83 -4.43 -10.02 15.74
C THR A 83 -5.20 -10.52 14.52
N ASP A 84 -6.51 -10.26 14.47
CA ASP A 84 -7.37 -10.65 13.35
C ASP A 84 -7.05 -9.88 12.08
N PHE A 85 -6.49 -8.66 12.25
CA PHE A 85 -6.18 -7.76 11.13
C PHE A 85 -4.81 -7.12 11.28
N ALA A 86 -4.21 -6.80 10.14
CA ALA A 86 -3.02 -5.97 10.02
C ALA A 86 -3.36 -4.71 9.21
N LEU A 87 -3.03 -3.53 9.75
CA LEU A 87 -2.96 -2.30 8.99
C LEU A 87 -1.50 -2.06 8.60
N ILE A 88 -1.20 -2.31 7.33
CA ILE A 88 0.13 -2.07 6.77
C ILE A 88 0.29 -0.57 6.53
N VAL A 89 1.39 -0.01 6.99
CA VAL A 89 1.79 1.38 6.74
C VAL A 89 3.24 1.42 6.26
N GLN A 90 3.53 2.26 5.31
CA GLN A 90 4.89 2.52 4.82
C GLN A 90 5.31 3.96 5.13
N LYS A 91 6.59 4.31 4.89
CA LYS A 91 7.08 5.69 5.10
C LYS A 91 6.28 6.74 4.30
N ASP A 92 5.66 6.31 3.22
CA ASP A 92 4.89 7.05 2.24
C ASP A 92 3.38 6.71 2.26
N GLY A 93 2.92 5.93 3.26
CA GLY A 93 1.51 5.60 3.51
C GLY A 93 1.17 5.68 5.00
N TRP A 94 0.12 6.45 5.35
CA TRP A 94 -0.29 6.67 6.74
C TRP A 94 -1.77 7.03 6.87
N VAL A 95 -2.31 6.88 8.08
CA VAL A 95 -3.66 7.30 8.43
C VAL A 95 -3.74 8.83 8.47
N LEU A 96 -4.70 9.42 7.76
CA LEU A 96 -4.96 10.87 7.77
C LEU A 96 -5.80 11.28 8.98
N ASP A 97 -6.93 10.61 9.17
CA ASP A 97 -7.84 10.87 10.29
C ASP A 97 -8.51 9.58 10.73
N GLY A 98 -8.24 9.15 11.95
CA GLY A 98 -8.85 7.96 12.55
C GLY A 98 -10.37 8.05 12.71
N LYS A 99 -10.95 9.26 12.70
CA LYS A 99 -12.41 9.46 12.75
C LYS A 99 -13.10 9.01 11.46
N ASN A 100 -12.37 8.92 10.36
CA ASN A 100 -12.87 8.41 9.09
C ASN A 100 -12.86 6.87 9.01
N TRP A 101 -12.47 6.18 10.11
CA TRP A 101 -12.61 4.75 10.20
C TRP A 101 -14.09 4.34 10.02
N ARG A 102 -14.31 3.28 9.25
CA ARG A 102 -15.63 2.67 9.05
C ARG A 102 -15.58 1.21 9.51
N ASP A 103 -16.54 0.82 10.36
CA ASP A 103 -16.59 -0.58 10.86
C ASP A 103 -16.87 -1.59 9.74
N GLU A 104 -17.37 -1.12 8.58
CA GLU A 104 -17.53 -1.93 7.37
C GLU A 104 -16.17 -2.44 6.83
N PHE A 105 -15.04 -1.79 7.13
CA PHE A 105 -13.71 -2.26 6.73
C PHE A 105 -13.43 -3.66 7.28
N PHE A 106 -13.92 -3.99 8.47
CA PHE A 106 -13.80 -5.34 9.04
C PHE A 106 -14.52 -6.44 8.26
N GLN A 107 -15.39 -6.09 7.33
CA GLN A 107 -16.11 -7.07 6.52
C GLN A 107 -15.28 -7.61 5.35
N TYR A 108 -14.12 -7.02 5.08
CA TYR A 108 -13.28 -7.37 3.94
C TYR A 108 -11.90 -7.84 4.39
N ASP A 109 -11.33 -8.71 3.57
CA ASP A 109 -10.03 -9.31 3.84
C ASP A 109 -8.88 -8.50 3.24
N TYR A 110 -9.15 -7.69 2.21
CA TYR A 110 -8.20 -6.74 1.61
C TYR A 110 -8.88 -5.41 1.27
N ILE A 111 -8.31 -4.33 1.78
CA ILE A 111 -8.65 -2.94 1.40
C ILE A 111 -7.35 -2.15 1.25
N GLY A 112 -7.28 -1.33 0.22
CA GLY A 112 -6.19 -0.36 -0.02
C GLY A 112 -6.67 0.72 -0.99
N ALA A 113 -5.84 1.71 -1.26
CA ALA A 113 -6.15 2.73 -2.26
C ALA A 113 -6.30 2.11 -3.65
N PRO A 114 -7.31 2.49 -4.45
CA PRO A 114 -7.36 2.10 -5.85
C PRO A 114 -6.10 2.57 -6.59
N SER A 115 -5.35 1.61 -7.13
CA SER A 115 -4.07 1.85 -7.80
C SER A 115 -4.26 2.27 -9.26
N VAL A 116 -3.20 2.84 -9.85
CA VAL A 116 -3.11 3.05 -11.30
C VAL A 116 -3.28 1.77 -12.11
N THR A 117 -3.12 0.61 -11.46
CA THR A 117 -3.16 -0.72 -12.07
C THR A 117 -4.51 -1.40 -11.84
N GLY A 118 -5.00 -2.10 -12.84
CA GLY A 118 -6.18 -2.97 -12.76
C GLY A 118 -6.07 -4.11 -13.74
N LEU A 119 -6.82 -5.18 -13.53
CA LEU A 119 -6.91 -6.34 -14.40
C LEU A 119 -8.31 -6.47 -14.95
N THR A 120 -8.45 -6.76 -16.25
CA THR A 120 -9.70 -7.23 -16.84
C THR A 120 -9.60 -8.71 -17.20
N VAL A 121 -10.71 -9.42 -17.03
CA VAL A 121 -10.88 -10.81 -17.48
C VAL A 121 -12.08 -10.86 -18.40
N ASP A 122 -11.90 -11.24 -19.67
CA ASP A 122 -12.98 -11.35 -20.62
C ASP A 122 -13.73 -12.70 -20.52
N SER A 123 -14.77 -12.87 -21.31
CA SER A 123 -15.59 -14.09 -21.33
C SER A 123 -14.83 -15.35 -21.80
N ALA A 124 -13.67 -15.19 -22.45
CA ALA A 124 -12.79 -16.29 -22.83
C ALA A 124 -11.73 -16.59 -21.75
N GLY A 125 -11.72 -15.83 -20.65
CA GLY A 125 -10.74 -15.96 -19.57
C GLY A 125 -9.41 -15.26 -19.88
N LEU A 126 -9.31 -14.46 -20.94
CA LEU A 126 -8.13 -13.69 -21.24
C LEU A 126 -7.96 -12.57 -20.22
N ARG A 127 -6.78 -12.52 -19.60
CA ARG A 127 -6.42 -11.55 -18.58
C ARG A 127 -5.57 -10.44 -19.18
N THR A 128 -6.00 -9.19 -19.03
CA THR A 128 -5.26 -8.01 -19.50
C THR A 128 -4.97 -7.08 -18.33
N LEU A 129 -3.68 -6.82 -18.08
CA LEU A 129 -3.24 -5.85 -17.08
C LEU A 129 -3.24 -4.44 -17.68
N HIS A 130 -3.88 -3.52 -17.00
CA HIS A 130 -3.99 -2.12 -17.35
C HIS A 130 -3.20 -1.27 -16.38
N ASN A 131 -2.59 -0.19 -16.88
CA ASN A 131 -1.83 0.77 -16.07
C ASN A 131 -2.34 2.20 -16.30
N GLN A 132 -1.86 3.15 -15.53
CA GLN A 132 -2.20 4.58 -15.65
C GLN A 132 -3.70 4.85 -15.62
N TYR A 133 -4.44 4.11 -14.79
CA TYR A 133 -5.90 4.20 -14.68
C TYR A 133 -6.68 3.87 -15.97
N THR A 134 -6.08 3.30 -17.00
CA THR A 134 -6.79 2.92 -18.23
C THR A 134 -7.90 1.90 -17.98
N TRP A 135 -7.83 1.15 -16.89
CA TRP A 135 -8.88 0.23 -16.47
C TRP A 135 -10.22 0.92 -16.11
N GLN A 136 -10.20 2.23 -15.82
CA GLN A 136 -11.44 2.98 -15.51
C GLN A 136 -12.43 2.99 -16.68
N SER A 137 -11.94 2.84 -17.92
CA SER A 137 -12.81 2.73 -19.12
C SER A 137 -13.71 1.49 -19.12
N TYR A 138 -13.42 0.51 -18.24
CA TYR A 138 -14.21 -0.71 -18.09
C TYR A 138 -15.18 -0.64 -16.90
N LEU A 139 -15.30 0.49 -16.22
CA LEU A 139 -16.30 0.67 -15.18
C LEU A 139 -17.71 0.55 -15.75
N GLY A 140 -18.50 -0.37 -15.18
CA GLY A 140 -19.85 -0.66 -15.68
C GLY A 140 -19.92 -1.54 -16.93
N ALA A 141 -18.79 -1.99 -17.49
CA ALA A 141 -18.78 -2.98 -18.56
C ALA A 141 -19.38 -4.32 -18.05
N THR A 142 -20.16 -4.98 -18.91
CA THR A 142 -20.84 -6.25 -18.58
C THR A 142 -20.22 -7.46 -19.27
N ASP A 143 -19.32 -7.22 -20.20
CA ASP A 143 -18.65 -8.22 -21.04
C ASP A 143 -17.26 -8.60 -20.50
N VAL A 144 -16.75 -7.87 -19.50
CA VAL A 144 -15.49 -8.15 -18.82
C VAL A 144 -15.66 -8.04 -17.30
N GLN A 145 -14.95 -8.88 -16.57
CA GLN A 145 -14.78 -8.71 -15.12
C GLN A 145 -13.63 -7.74 -14.88
N LEU A 146 -13.92 -6.63 -14.22
CA LEU A 146 -12.89 -5.68 -13.79
C LEU A 146 -12.43 -6.00 -12.36
N LEU A 147 -11.12 -6.13 -12.16
CA LEU A 147 -10.46 -6.38 -10.88
C LEU A 147 -9.48 -5.23 -10.61
N PRO A 148 -9.87 -4.17 -9.91
CA PRO A 148 -8.95 -3.12 -9.49
C PRO A 148 -7.85 -3.69 -8.60
N VAL A 149 -6.61 -3.24 -8.80
CA VAL A 149 -5.52 -3.47 -7.85
C VAL A 149 -5.61 -2.40 -6.76
N TYR A 150 -5.53 -2.82 -5.52
CA TYR A 150 -5.49 -1.93 -4.36
C TYR A 150 -4.08 -1.86 -3.82
N ASN A 151 -3.56 -0.65 -3.65
CA ASN A 151 -2.20 -0.39 -3.19
C ASN A 151 -1.89 -1.08 -1.86
N GLY A 152 -0.68 -1.59 -1.72
CA GLY A 152 -0.21 -2.31 -0.53
C GLY A 152 0.39 -1.43 0.56
N GLY A 153 0.84 -0.20 0.24
CA GLY A 153 1.61 0.64 1.14
C GLY A 153 0.82 1.34 2.25
N LEU A 154 -0.49 1.52 2.03
CA LEU A 154 -1.48 1.68 3.09
C LEU A 154 -2.61 0.70 2.80
N SER A 155 -2.63 -0.43 3.49
CA SER A 155 -3.64 -1.47 3.26
C SER A 155 -4.06 -2.17 4.53
N PHE A 156 -5.31 -2.61 4.56
CA PHE A 156 -5.88 -3.35 5.67
C PHE A 156 -6.14 -4.79 5.22
N ARG A 157 -5.58 -5.75 5.95
CA ARG A 157 -5.55 -7.17 5.57
C ARG A 157 -5.97 -8.05 6.73
N SER A 158 -6.91 -8.96 6.50
CA SER A 158 -7.31 -9.93 7.51
C SER A 158 -6.24 -11.03 7.68
N ARG A 159 -6.21 -11.66 8.84
CA ARG A 159 -5.39 -12.84 9.08
C ARG A 159 -5.74 -13.99 8.12
N LYS A 160 -7.01 -14.09 7.72
CA LYS A 160 -7.45 -15.05 6.70
C LYS A 160 -6.70 -14.86 5.39
N LEU A 161 -6.64 -13.61 4.88
CA LEU A 161 -5.88 -13.30 3.67
C LEU A 161 -4.38 -13.56 3.86
N LEU A 162 -3.79 -13.09 4.99
CA LEU A 162 -2.36 -13.24 5.24
C LEU A 162 -1.90 -14.72 5.24
N THR A 163 -2.76 -15.64 5.69
CA THR A 163 -2.45 -17.07 5.72
C THR A 163 -2.75 -17.80 4.41
N ALA A 164 -3.69 -17.30 3.61
CA ALA A 164 -4.23 -18.01 2.45
C ALA A 164 -3.17 -18.35 1.38
N PRO A 165 -2.23 -17.48 0.97
CA PRO A 165 -1.26 -17.83 -0.06
C PRO A 165 -0.44 -19.08 0.28
N ARG A 166 0.07 -19.17 1.51
CA ARG A 166 0.83 -20.36 1.95
C ARG A 166 -0.06 -21.59 2.10
N ARG A 167 -1.21 -21.43 2.73
CA ARG A 167 -2.14 -22.54 2.99
C ARG A 167 -2.65 -23.17 1.69
N LEU A 168 -2.89 -22.35 0.67
CA LEU A 168 -3.35 -22.78 -0.65
C LEU A 168 -2.22 -23.15 -1.62
N GLY A 169 -0.95 -22.96 -1.23
CA GLY A 169 0.20 -23.22 -2.10
C GLY A 169 0.28 -22.29 -3.31
N LEU A 170 -0.26 -21.07 -3.20
CA LEU A 170 -0.23 -20.10 -4.30
C LEU A 170 1.19 -19.60 -4.52
N MET A 171 1.59 -19.51 -5.79
CA MET A 171 2.90 -19.01 -6.19
C MET A 171 2.76 -17.64 -6.85
N MET A 172 3.69 -16.72 -6.54
CA MET A 172 3.77 -15.43 -7.23
C MET A 172 4.09 -15.64 -8.71
N ASN A 173 3.34 -14.97 -9.57
CA ASN A 173 3.57 -14.95 -11.01
C ASN A 173 4.47 -13.77 -11.37
N ILE A 174 5.78 -13.98 -11.29
CA ILE A 174 6.78 -12.95 -11.57
C ILE A 174 7.37 -13.21 -12.95
N SER A 175 7.23 -12.23 -13.86
CA SER A 175 7.88 -12.29 -15.18
C SER A 175 9.40 -12.16 -15.04
N PRO A 176 10.17 -12.69 -16.01
CA PRO A 176 11.60 -12.40 -16.07
C PRO A 176 11.87 -10.90 -16.12
N PRO A 177 12.97 -10.42 -15.53
CA PRO A 177 13.37 -9.02 -15.63
C PRO A 177 13.87 -8.68 -17.04
N ASP A 178 13.81 -7.41 -17.39
CA ASP A 178 14.60 -6.84 -18.45
C ASP A 178 16.06 -6.73 -17.96
N ILE A 179 17.00 -7.06 -18.81
CA ILE A 179 18.43 -7.05 -18.50
C ILE A 179 19.10 -5.94 -19.30
N PHE A 180 19.74 -5.01 -18.59
CA PHE A 180 20.52 -3.92 -19.15
C PHE A 180 21.99 -4.24 -18.95
N LEU A 181 22.79 -4.17 -20.04
CA LEU A 181 24.21 -4.50 -20.00
C LEU A 181 25.12 -3.28 -19.88
N TYR A 182 24.56 -2.08 -19.99
CA TYR A 182 25.30 -0.82 -19.98
C TYR A 182 24.53 0.25 -19.23
N ASP A 183 25.25 1.07 -18.48
CA ASP A 183 24.70 2.28 -17.89
C ASP A 183 24.46 3.37 -18.96
N ARG A 184 23.77 4.45 -18.59
CA ARG A 184 23.43 5.57 -19.48
C ARG A 184 24.66 6.26 -20.09
N ASP A 185 25.80 6.19 -19.43
CA ASP A 185 27.08 6.71 -19.90
C ASP A 185 27.87 5.71 -20.77
N GLY A 186 27.30 4.51 -21.03
CA GLY A 186 27.92 3.44 -21.81
C GLY A 186 28.93 2.58 -21.05
N SER A 187 29.05 2.76 -19.74
CA SER A 187 29.94 1.88 -18.94
C SER A 187 29.27 0.50 -18.76
N PRO A 188 30.09 -0.59 -18.70
CA PRO A 188 29.54 -1.93 -18.48
C PRO A 188 28.87 -2.03 -17.11
N LEU A 189 27.58 -2.28 -17.10
CA LEU A 189 26.76 -2.51 -15.92
C LEU A 189 25.78 -3.62 -16.24
N ILE A 190 25.64 -4.59 -15.33
CA ILE A 190 24.53 -5.54 -15.38
C ILE A 190 23.47 -5.06 -14.39
N ASP A 191 22.36 -4.61 -14.93
CA ASP A 191 21.19 -4.21 -14.15
C ASP A 191 19.96 -5.00 -14.59
N MET A 192 19.02 -5.16 -13.68
CA MET A 192 17.78 -5.88 -13.90
C MET A 192 16.61 -5.02 -13.47
N ASP A 193 15.64 -4.83 -14.37
CA ASP A 193 14.38 -4.16 -14.06
C ASP A 193 13.19 -5.06 -14.32
N TRP A 194 12.15 -4.94 -13.50
CA TRP A 194 10.92 -5.70 -13.66
C TRP A 194 9.82 -4.82 -14.21
N PRO A 195 9.35 -5.12 -15.43
CA PRO A 195 8.36 -4.27 -16.07
C PRO A 195 7.03 -4.28 -15.31
N TRP A 196 6.42 -3.11 -15.23
CA TRP A 196 5.01 -2.91 -14.88
C TRP A 196 4.57 -3.39 -13.49
N GLY A 197 5.47 -3.53 -12.53
CA GLY A 197 5.11 -3.81 -11.14
C GLY A 197 4.43 -5.17 -10.92
N ASN A 198 4.51 -6.11 -11.86
CA ASN A 198 3.92 -7.44 -11.69
C ASN A 198 4.52 -8.26 -10.54
N HIS A 199 5.67 -7.83 -10.01
CA HIS A 199 6.34 -8.42 -8.86
C HIS A 199 5.89 -7.82 -7.52
N THR A 200 5.03 -6.79 -7.52
CA THR A 200 4.52 -6.17 -6.29
C THR A 200 3.47 -7.06 -5.63
N GLU A 201 3.48 -7.12 -4.30
CA GLU A 201 2.60 -8.00 -3.55
C GLU A 201 1.12 -7.67 -3.73
N ASP A 202 0.79 -6.41 -3.92
CA ASP A 202 -0.56 -5.93 -4.15
C ASP A 202 -1.10 -6.37 -5.51
N THR A 203 -0.31 -6.26 -6.58
CA THR A 203 -0.67 -6.80 -7.89
C THR A 203 -0.81 -8.32 -7.84
N GLN A 204 0.08 -9.01 -7.12
CA GLN A 204 -0.02 -10.47 -6.94
C GLN A 204 -1.33 -10.86 -6.25
N LEU A 205 -1.66 -10.23 -5.13
CA LEU A 205 -2.85 -10.55 -4.35
C LEU A 205 -4.14 -10.12 -5.05
N CYS A 206 -4.18 -8.89 -5.57
CA CYS A 206 -5.40 -8.30 -6.14
C CYS A 206 -5.71 -8.76 -7.58
N ALA A 207 -4.70 -9.24 -8.32
CA ALA A 207 -4.88 -9.64 -9.71
C ALA A 207 -4.58 -11.12 -9.93
N TYR A 208 -3.32 -11.55 -9.77
CA TYR A 208 -2.90 -12.89 -10.18
C TYR A 208 -3.42 -14.01 -9.25
N MET A 209 -3.49 -13.78 -7.94
CA MET A 209 -3.98 -14.74 -6.95
C MET A 209 -5.46 -14.54 -6.60
N ARG A 210 -6.12 -13.53 -7.14
CA ARG A 210 -7.46 -13.13 -6.73
C ARG A 210 -8.48 -14.25 -6.84
N GLU A 211 -8.55 -14.92 -7.98
CA GLU A 211 -9.52 -15.99 -8.22
C GLU A 211 -9.43 -17.14 -7.18
N PRO A 212 -8.27 -17.78 -6.95
CA PRO A 212 -8.17 -18.81 -5.92
C PRO A 212 -8.38 -18.26 -4.49
N LEU A 213 -8.05 -16.99 -4.22
CA LEU A 213 -8.32 -16.37 -2.92
C LEU A 213 -9.83 -16.15 -2.72
N GLU A 214 -10.55 -15.66 -3.73
CA GLU A 214 -12.02 -15.50 -3.67
C GLU A 214 -12.73 -16.86 -3.59
N ALA A 215 -12.24 -17.88 -4.27
CA ALA A 215 -12.75 -19.26 -4.15
C ALA A 215 -12.60 -19.82 -2.73
N ASP A 216 -11.56 -19.41 -2.00
CA ASP A 216 -11.35 -19.71 -0.57
C ASP A 216 -12.19 -18.79 0.36
N GLY A 217 -13.00 -17.89 -0.22
CA GLY A 217 -13.88 -16.97 0.48
C GLY A 217 -13.20 -15.69 0.97
N VAL A 218 -12.00 -15.35 0.49
CA VAL A 218 -11.39 -14.03 0.71
C VAL A 218 -12.23 -12.97 0.02
N ARG A 219 -12.49 -11.86 0.71
CA ARG A 219 -13.30 -10.75 0.21
C ARG A 219 -12.45 -9.51 0.02
N PHE A 220 -12.40 -9.01 -1.20
CA PHE A 220 -11.81 -7.71 -1.53
C PHE A 220 -12.86 -6.62 -1.42
N ALA A 221 -12.49 -5.45 -0.92
CA ALA A 221 -13.42 -4.35 -0.77
C ALA A 221 -13.96 -3.88 -2.14
N PRO A 222 -15.22 -3.41 -2.22
CA PRO A 222 -15.71 -2.73 -3.40
C PRO A 222 -15.03 -1.36 -3.56
N LEU A 223 -15.07 -0.84 -4.79
CA LEU A 223 -14.31 0.36 -5.16
C LEU A 223 -14.67 1.60 -4.33
N ASP A 224 -15.95 1.81 -4.08
CA ASP A 224 -16.46 2.94 -3.28
C ASP A 224 -15.94 2.91 -1.83
N LEU A 225 -15.90 1.73 -1.23
CA LEU A 225 -15.34 1.55 0.11
C LEU A 225 -13.82 1.70 0.13
N ALA A 226 -13.14 1.25 -0.94
CA ALA A 226 -11.70 1.41 -1.09
C ALA A 226 -11.29 2.89 -1.23
N LEU A 227 -12.11 3.72 -1.89
CA LEU A 227 -11.93 5.16 -1.96
C LEU A 227 -12.04 5.82 -0.58
N ASP A 228 -13.03 5.42 0.24
CA ASP A 228 -13.15 5.92 1.62
C ASP A 228 -12.02 5.42 2.54
N PHE A 229 -11.38 4.30 2.20
CA PHE A 229 -10.23 3.82 2.96
C PHE A 229 -8.97 4.62 2.67
N SER A 230 -8.61 4.81 1.40
CA SER A 230 -7.36 5.50 1.05
C SER A 230 -7.33 5.97 -0.40
N PHE A 231 -6.52 6.99 -0.65
CA PHE A 231 -6.17 7.41 -2.01
C PHE A 231 -4.65 7.46 -2.19
N GLU A 232 -4.20 7.18 -3.41
CA GLU A 232 -2.78 7.25 -3.82
C GLU A 232 -2.57 8.41 -4.80
N TYR A 233 -3.28 8.35 -5.92
CA TYR A 233 -3.30 9.35 -6.98
C TYR A 233 -4.75 9.72 -7.29
N ILE A 234 -4.95 10.84 -7.99
CA ILE A 234 -6.29 11.24 -8.42
C ILE A 234 -6.53 10.70 -9.83
N GLY A 235 -7.41 9.71 -9.95
CA GLY A 235 -7.93 9.26 -11.24
C GLY A 235 -9.14 10.09 -11.64
N ASP A 236 -9.18 10.57 -12.89
CA ASP A 236 -10.19 11.53 -13.36
C ASP A 236 -11.63 11.00 -13.28
N VAL A 237 -11.81 9.69 -13.38
CA VAL A 237 -13.14 9.08 -13.33
C VAL A 237 -13.54 8.68 -11.91
N ILE A 238 -12.71 7.88 -11.23
CA ILE A 238 -13.06 7.35 -9.90
C ILE A 238 -13.06 8.40 -8.79
N HIS A 239 -12.38 9.53 -9.00
CA HIS A 239 -12.31 10.63 -8.04
C HIS A 239 -13.00 11.92 -8.52
N ALA A 240 -13.80 11.87 -9.61
CA ALA A 240 -14.40 13.07 -10.21
C ALA A 240 -15.18 13.92 -9.20
N ASP A 241 -15.98 13.26 -8.36
CA ASP A 241 -16.81 13.91 -7.35
C ASP A 241 -16.47 13.46 -5.92
N TYR A 242 -15.25 12.91 -5.72
CA TYR A 242 -14.88 12.35 -4.43
C TYR A 242 -14.40 13.45 -3.45
N ASP A 243 -15.01 13.46 -2.28
CA ASP A 243 -14.56 14.30 -1.16
C ASP A 243 -13.40 13.61 -0.40
N PHE A 244 -12.17 14.03 -0.65
CA PHE A 244 -10.97 13.49 0.00
C PHE A 244 -10.96 13.65 1.53
N ALA A 245 -11.81 14.52 2.10
CA ALA A 245 -11.95 14.63 3.55
C ALA A 245 -12.61 13.39 4.21
N ARG A 246 -13.21 12.52 3.41
CA ARG A 246 -13.77 11.25 3.86
C ARG A 246 -12.74 10.13 3.95
N ALA A 247 -11.60 10.27 3.28
CA ALA A 247 -10.58 9.22 3.25
C ALA A 247 -9.97 9.01 4.64
N PHE A 248 -9.85 7.75 5.03
CA PHE A 248 -9.19 7.36 6.27
C PHE A 248 -7.67 7.55 6.20
N GLY A 249 -7.07 7.32 5.03
CA GLY A 249 -5.64 7.45 4.86
C GLY A 249 -5.19 7.81 3.46
N THR A 250 -3.88 7.87 3.26
CA THR A 250 -3.23 8.14 1.96
C THR A 250 -1.96 7.35 1.81
N HIS A 251 -1.60 7.04 0.57
CA HIS A 251 -0.29 6.52 0.18
C HIS A 251 0.20 7.27 -1.05
N CYS A 252 1.50 7.57 -1.13
CA CYS A 252 2.09 8.07 -2.37
C CYS A 252 3.62 8.03 -2.34
N LYS A 253 4.22 7.32 -3.27
CA LYS A 253 5.68 7.14 -3.38
C LYS A 253 6.51 8.43 -3.42
N PHE A 254 5.91 9.57 -3.77
CA PHE A 254 6.58 10.87 -3.81
C PHE A 254 6.63 11.57 -2.45
N ARG A 255 5.98 11.04 -1.42
CA ARG A 255 5.89 11.64 -0.09
C ARG A 255 6.52 10.74 0.94
N THR A 256 7.29 11.33 1.84
CA THR A 256 7.77 10.66 3.05
C THR A 256 7.23 11.41 4.26
N PHE A 257 6.52 10.70 5.13
CA PHE A 257 6.01 11.27 6.36
C PHE A 257 7.12 11.35 7.41
N LEU A 258 7.45 12.55 7.86
CA LEU A 258 8.53 12.79 8.82
C LEU A 258 8.06 12.93 10.27
N GLY A 259 6.74 12.89 10.50
CA GLY A 259 6.17 13.15 11.83
C GLY A 259 6.07 14.65 12.13
N GLY A 260 6.00 14.99 13.41
CA GLY A 260 5.88 16.39 13.85
C GLY A 260 4.46 16.84 14.18
N HIS A 261 4.37 18.05 14.75
CA HIS A 261 3.10 18.69 15.03
C HIS A 261 3.24 20.20 14.79
N PRO A 262 2.71 20.77 13.68
CA PRO A 262 1.95 20.05 12.63
C PRO A 262 2.77 18.98 11.90
N PRO A 263 2.11 18.00 11.26
CA PRO A 263 2.80 16.94 10.53
C PRO A 263 3.65 17.49 9.38
N ILE A 264 4.83 16.90 9.19
CA ILE A 264 5.79 17.28 8.15
C ILE A 264 5.90 16.17 7.12
N ILE A 265 5.83 16.55 5.84
CA ILE A 265 6.04 15.68 4.70
C ILE A 265 7.22 16.19 3.88
N ASP A 266 8.14 15.30 3.53
CA ASP A 266 9.15 15.52 2.51
C ASP A 266 8.64 14.98 1.17
N CYS A 267 8.37 15.88 0.24
CA CYS A 267 7.86 15.52 -1.09
C CYS A 267 9.03 15.52 -2.06
N ARG A 268 9.51 14.32 -2.40
CA ARG A 268 10.63 14.11 -3.32
C ARG A 268 10.12 13.64 -4.67
N GLY A 269 10.37 14.41 -5.66
CA GLY A 269 10.09 14.12 -7.06
C GLY A 269 10.62 15.25 -7.91
N ASN A 270 10.75 15.04 -9.20
CA ASN A 270 10.96 16.18 -10.06
C ASN A 270 9.66 17.02 -10.05
N ARG A 271 9.78 18.32 -10.27
CA ARG A 271 8.65 19.26 -10.19
C ARG A 271 7.53 18.91 -11.16
N ASP A 272 7.87 18.38 -12.33
CA ASP A 272 6.91 17.99 -13.36
C ASP A 272 6.11 16.74 -12.93
N ASP A 273 6.73 15.79 -12.22
CA ASP A 273 6.04 14.62 -11.63
C ASP A 273 5.06 15.05 -10.52
N ILE A 274 5.43 16.05 -9.73
CA ILE A 274 4.61 16.52 -8.60
C ILE A 274 3.46 17.41 -9.09
N GLU A 275 3.69 18.26 -10.08
CA GLU A 275 2.70 19.22 -10.57
C GLU A 275 1.81 18.67 -11.69
N GLY A 276 2.33 17.76 -12.55
CA GLY A 276 1.66 17.30 -13.77
C GLY A 276 1.09 15.90 -13.72
N VAL A 277 1.70 14.98 -12.93
CA VAL A 277 1.29 13.59 -12.95
C VAL A 277 0.31 13.31 -11.81
N TYR A 278 -0.88 12.77 -12.15
CA TYR A 278 -1.88 12.31 -11.17
C TYR A 278 -2.32 13.38 -10.16
N ARG A 279 -2.30 14.67 -10.57
CA ARG A 279 -2.83 15.80 -9.78
C ARG A 279 -2.22 15.89 -8.37
N GLN A 280 -0.91 15.64 -8.26
CA GLN A 280 -0.22 15.64 -6.96
C GLN A 280 -0.21 17.00 -6.26
N ALA A 281 -0.22 18.11 -7.02
CA ALA A 281 -0.34 19.46 -6.48
C ALA A 281 -1.65 19.66 -5.70
N GLU A 282 -2.77 19.10 -6.19
CA GLU A 282 -4.07 19.20 -5.53
C GLU A 282 -4.09 18.40 -4.22
N ILE A 283 -3.48 17.21 -4.22
CA ILE A 283 -3.34 16.41 -3.00
C ILE A 283 -2.50 17.17 -1.97
N ASN A 284 -1.39 17.78 -2.39
CA ASN A 284 -0.55 18.58 -1.50
C ASN A 284 -1.31 19.78 -0.90
N GLU A 285 -2.10 20.47 -1.72
CA GLU A 285 -2.93 21.59 -1.26
C GLU A 285 -4.03 21.11 -0.30
N PHE A 286 -4.67 19.99 -0.60
CA PHE A 286 -5.64 19.37 0.30
C PHE A 286 -5.01 19.03 1.66
N LEU A 287 -3.84 18.40 1.68
CA LEU A 287 -3.15 18.04 2.93
C LEU A 287 -2.75 19.27 3.75
N ARG A 288 -2.33 20.37 3.10
CA ARG A 288 -2.04 21.65 3.77
C ARG A 288 -3.29 22.29 4.34
N SER A 289 -4.32 22.46 3.51
CA SER A 289 -5.52 23.21 3.89
C SER A 289 -6.37 22.47 4.90
N LYS A 290 -6.55 21.17 4.75
CA LYS A 290 -7.41 20.35 5.62
C LYS A 290 -6.72 19.91 6.91
N TYR A 291 -5.47 19.48 6.84
CA TYR A 291 -4.75 18.87 7.97
C TYR A 291 -3.58 19.69 8.49
N GLY A 292 -3.32 20.84 7.89
CA GLY A 292 -2.24 21.74 8.32
C GLY A 292 -0.83 21.16 8.07
N TYR A 293 -0.67 20.26 7.10
CA TYR A 293 0.61 19.61 6.84
C TYR A 293 1.65 20.61 6.31
N ASN A 294 2.85 20.52 6.87
CA ASN A 294 4.01 21.26 6.37
C ASN A 294 4.71 20.40 5.31
N ILE A 295 4.63 20.81 4.04
CA ILE A 295 5.13 20.02 2.90
C ILE A 295 6.34 20.72 2.33
N THR A 296 7.50 20.06 2.41
CA THR A 296 8.75 20.46 1.76
C THR A 296 8.80 19.83 0.37
N ILE A 297 9.11 20.62 -0.64
CA ILE A 297 9.24 20.21 -2.06
C ILE A 297 10.68 20.42 -2.49
#